data_a40e13aeb6566246df16a5d444aa0cb9
#
_entry.id   a40e13aeb6566246df16a5d444aa0cb9
#
_cell.length_a   1.000
_cell.length_b   1.000
_cell.length_c   1.000
_cell.angle_alpha   90.00
_cell.angle_beta   90.00
_cell.angle_gamma   90.00
#
_symmetry.space_group_name_H-M   'P 1'
#
loop_
_entity.id
_entity.type
_entity.pdbx_description
1 polymer ?
#
loop_
_entity_poly.entity_id
_entity_poly.type
_entity_poly.pdbx_seq_one_letter_code
_entity_poly.pdbx_strand_id
1 'polypeptide(L)'
;MKFLDQVKIYIKAGNGGDGSPSFRREKFIEYGGPDGGDGGKGGSIILKAEQNLNTLIDFRYQQHHKAKRGENGAGQNRTGKSGEDLILKVPLGTQVFEEDNKTLIYDFTKISEEFIAAGGGKGGLGNTRFKSSTNRAPRKFTKGTRGEEFTIWLQLKTIADIGIIGLPNAGKSSLLASVTNANPKIANYQFTTLNPNLGVASYDDKEITIADIPGLVEGAHKGTGLGIQFLKHIERCKSLLHLIDITSEDLKKSYQQVKNELKKYSNKLTKKKELIVLNKIDLIDEKEVNYIIKDFKKNTKSEVIALSTFNKSSVSKIKSKLLNYVS
;
A
#
# COMPACT_ATOMS: atom_id res chain seq x y z
N MET A 1 -8.27 -3.27 -14.66
CA MET A 1 -7.96 -3.63 -13.28
C MET A 1 -9.07 -3.15 -12.35
N LYS A 2 -9.43 -3.93 -11.33
CA LYS A 2 -10.33 -3.46 -10.28
C LYS A 2 -9.46 -2.98 -9.13
N PHE A 3 -9.58 -1.71 -8.73
CA PHE A 3 -8.92 -1.19 -7.53
C PHE A 3 -9.73 -1.60 -6.29
N LEU A 4 -9.04 -2.04 -5.27
CA LEU A 4 -9.61 -2.37 -3.98
C LEU A 4 -8.74 -1.73 -2.88
N ASP A 5 -9.33 -0.81 -2.12
CA ASP A 5 -8.63 -0.04 -1.11
C ASP A 5 -8.90 -0.53 0.31
N GLN A 6 -9.87 -1.40 0.46
CA GLN A 6 -10.25 -1.96 1.74
C GLN A 6 -10.66 -3.41 1.59
N VAL A 7 -10.10 -4.27 2.43
CA VAL A 7 -10.39 -5.71 2.41
C VAL A 7 -10.32 -6.30 3.82
N LYS A 8 -11.25 -7.18 4.12
CA LYS A 8 -11.25 -8.00 5.34
C LYS A 8 -10.50 -9.29 5.04
N ILE A 9 -9.53 -9.64 5.88
CA ILE A 9 -8.77 -10.90 5.77
C ILE A 9 -8.78 -11.65 7.11
N TYR A 10 -8.68 -12.97 7.01
CA TYR A 10 -8.61 -13.90 8.12
C TYR A 10 -7.22 -14.49 8.17
N ILE A 11 -6.49 -14.23 9.23
CA ILE A 11 -5.11 -14.67 9.42
C ILE A 11 -5.04 -15.67 10.56
N LYS A 12 -4.31 -16.76 10.32
CA LYS A 12 -4.07 -17.81 11.32
C LYS A 12 -2.63 -18.24 11.28
N ALA A 13 -1.90 -17.94 12.34
CA ALA A 13 -0.53 -18.42 12.51
C ALA A 13 -0.49 -19.94 12.76
N GLY A 14 0.65 -20.54 12.49
CA GLY A 14 0.86 -21.97 12.68
C GLY A 14 0.89 -22.35 14.16
N ASN A 15 0.30 -23.47 14.51
CA ASN A 15 0.43 -24.02 15.85
C ASN A 15 1.85 -24.57 16.04
N GLY A 16 2.36 -24.56 17.27
CA GLY A 16 3.56 -25.28 17.62
C GLY A 16 3.38 -26.80 17.52
N GLY A 17 4.46 -27.50 17.24
CA GLY A 17 4.51 -28.95 17.31
C GLY A 17 4.53 -29.44 18.76
N ASP A 18 4.05 -30.64 19.01
CA ASP A 18 4.09 -31.22 20.35
C ASP A 18 5.48 -31.77 20.67
N GLY A 19 5.91 -31.72 21.92
CA GLY A 19 7.08 -32.44 22.41
C GLY A 19 6.87 -33.95 22.38
N SER A 20 7.96 -34.72 22.34
CA SER A 20 7.91 -36.19 22.28
C SER A 20 8.11 -36.80 23.67
N PRO A 21 7.31 -37.81 24.06
CA PRO A 21 7.52 -38.60 25.28
C PRO A 21 8.36 -39.86 25.04
N SER A 22 9.27 -39.87 24.08
CA SER A 22 9.97 -41.06 23.69
C SER A 22 11.11 -41.45 24.65
N PHE A 23 11.44 -42.73 24.62
CA PHE A 23 12.53 -43.33 25.39
C PHE A 23 13.46 -44.09 24.44
N ARG A 24 14.77 -43.99 24.69
CA ARG A 24 15.81 -44.68 23.91
C ARG A 24 15.58 -46.18 23.97
N ARG A 25 15.55 -46.84 22.83
CA ARG A 25 15.45 -48.28 22.68
C ARG A 25 16.52 -48.74 21.70
N GLU A 26 17.47 -49.50 22.22
CA GLU A 26 18.55 -50.08 21.41
C GLU A 26 18.80 -51.52 21.82
N LYS A 27 19.43 -52.30 20.94
CA LYS A 27 19.81 -53.69 21.23
C LYS A 27 20.75 -53.67 22.45
N PHE A 28 20.47 -54.56 23.41
CA PHE A 28 21.19 -54.67 24.68
C PHE A 28 21.01 -53.47 25.68
N ILE A 29 20.11 -52.56 25.45
CA ILE A 29 19.73 -51.51 26.43
C ILE A 29 18.26 -51.71 26.83
N GLU A 30 18.07 -52.36 27.99
CA GLU A 30 16.78 -52.73 28.51
C GLU A 30 16.00 -51.50 29.04
N TYR A 31 16.72 -50.59 29.70
CA TYR A 31 16.15 -49.37 30.28
C TYR A 31 16.88 -48.13 29.73
N GLY A 32 16.49 -47.71 28.52
CA GLY A 32 16.95 -46.45 27.95
C GLY A 32 16.34 -45.21 28.65
N GLY A 33 17.09 -44.15 28.80
CA GLY A 33 16.59 -42.89 29.36
C GLY A 33 15.63 -42.14 28.42
N PRO A 34 15.02 -41.05 28.91
CA PRO A 34 14.19 -40.19 28.06
C PRO A 34 15.00 -39.59 26.93
N ASP A 35 14.49 -39.65 25.71
CA ASP A 35 15.15 -39.16 24.50
C ASP A 35 14.19 -38.37 23.59
N GLY A 36 13.06 -37.96 24.12
CA GLY A 36 12.09 -37.16 23.37
C GLY A 36 12.56 -35.73 23.16
N GLY A 37 12.61 -35.32 21.88
CA GLY A 37 12.93 -33.95 21.47
C GLY A 37 11.76 -32.99 21.57
N ASP A 38 12.04 -31.71 21.49
CA ASP A 38 11.05 -30.64 21.55
C ASP A 38 10.28 -30.52 20.22
N GLY A 39 9.04 -30.01 20.25
CA GLY A 39 8.30 -29.62 19.04
C GLY A 39 8.85 -28.34 18.41
N GLY A 40 8.69 -28.20 17.10
CA GLY A 40 9.04 -26.99 16.37
C GLY A 40 8.07 -25.84 16.62
N LYS A 41 8.54 -24.62 16.52
CA LYS A 41 7.68 -23.42 16.56
C LYS A 41 6.75 -23.37 15.33
N GLY A 42 5.52 -22.89 15.46
CA GLY A 42 4.65 -22.58 14.36
C GLY A 42 5.12 -21.33 13.58
N GLY A 43 4.83 -21.26 12.29
CA GLY A 43 5.12 -20.09 11.47
C GLY A 43 4.23 -18.89 11.85
N SER A 44 4.78 -17.70 11.79
CA SER A 44 4.07 -16.44 11.99
C SER A 44 3.49 -15.92 10.67
N ILE A 45 2.56 -14.98 10.75
CA ILE A 45 2.10 -14.22 9.59
C ILE A 45 2.67 -12.81 9.69
N ILE A 46 3.40 -12.44 8.65
CA ILE A 46 4.13 -11.17 8.57
C ILE A 46 3.56 -10.37 7.39
N LEU A 47 3.11 -9.15 7.65
CA LEU A 47 2.79 -8.17 6.59
C LEU A 47 4.05 -7.41 6.25
N LYS A 48 4.35 -7.24 4.96
CA LYS A 48 5.54 -6.52 4.46
C LYS A 48 5.16 -5.50 3.41
N ALA A 49 5.58 -4.24 3.60
CA ALA A 49 5.33 -3.18 2.63
C ALA A 49 6.25 -3.30 1.42
N GLU A 50 5.67 -3.31 0.19
CA GLU A 50 6.39 -3.27 -1.07
C GLU A 50 6.03 -2.05 -1.90
N GLN A 51 7.02 -1.49 -2.61
CA GLN A 51 6.86 -0.28 -3.41
C GLN A 51 6.08 -0.52 -4.71
N ASN A 52 6.21 -1.71 -5.28
CA ASN A 52 5.65 -2.04 -6.60
C ASN A 52 4.17 -2.47 -6.57
N LEU A 53 3.55 -2.44 -5.39
CA LEU A 53 2.14 -2.79 -5.22
C LEU A 53 1.31 -1.52 -5.05
N ASN A 54 0.21 -1.42 -5.81
CA ASN A 54 -0.68 -0.25 -5.80
C ASN A 54 -2.14 -0.62 -5.44
N THR A 55 -2.42 -1.88 -5.09
CA THR A 55 -3.78 -2.34 -4.82
C THR A 55 -3.79 -3.51 -3.85
N LEU A 56 -4.89 -3.68 -3.11
CA LEU A 56 -5.16 -4.83 -2.24
C LEU A 56 -6.00 -5.91 -2.93
N ILE A 57 -6.07 -5.90 -4.28
CA ILE A 57 -6.97 -6.76 -5.04
C ILE A 57 -6.75 -8.25 -4.80
N ASP A 58 -5.50 -8.69 -4.60
CA ASP A 58 -5.16 -10.09 -4.39
C ASP A 58 -5.81 -10.65 -3.12
N PHE A 59 -5.91 -9.84 -2.09
CA PHE A 59 -6.55 -10.20 -0.82
C PHE A 59 -8.07 -10.37 -0.94
N ARG A 60 -8.70 -9.82 -1.98
CA ARG A 60 -10.11 -10.06 -2.27
C ARG A 60 -10.37 -11.48 -2.77
N TYR A 61 -9.45 -12.01 -3.57
CA TYR A 61 -9.56 -13.35 -4.11
C TYR A 61 -9.15 -14.41 -3.09
N GLN A 62 -8.14 -14.10 -2.28
CA GLN A 62 -7.70 -14.97 -1.20
C GLN A 62 -7.81 -14.21 0.13
N GLN A 63 -8.88 -14.47 0.87
CA GLN A 63 -9.15 -13.81 2.15
C GLN A 63 -8.59 -14.58 3.36
N HIS A 64 -8.34 -15.89 3.20
CA HIS A 64 -7.86 -16.76 4.28
C HIS A 64 -6.38 -17.05 4.12
N HIS A 65 -5.59 -16.67 5.11
CA HIS A 65 -4.15 -16.87 5.13
C HIS A 65 -3.76 -17.70 6.35
N LYS A 66 -3.04 -18.80 6.11
CA LYS A 66 -2.63 -19.73 7.16
C LYS A 66 -1.15 -20.06 7.04
N ALA A 67 -0.38 -19.81 8.11
CA ALA A 67 1.02 -20.21 8.21
C ALA A 67 1.15 -21.70 8.57
N LYS A 68 2.32 -22.28 8.29
CA LYS A 68 2.59 -23.70 8.54
C LYS A 68 2.73 -24.00 10.03
N ARG A 69 2.23 -25.15 10.43
CA ARG A 69 2.42 -25.71 11.77
C ARG A 69 3.89 -26.14 11.96
N GLY A 70 4.42 -26.04 13.18
CA GLY A 70 5.66 -26.69 13.58
C GLY A 70 5.49 -28.23 13.65
N GLU A 71 6.54 -28.95 13.30
CA GLU A 71 6.57 -30.41 13.41
C GLU A 71 6.68 -30.84 14.86
N ASN A 72 6.15 -32.01 15.16
CA ASN A 72 6.28 -32.60 16.49
C ASN A 72 7.74 -33.06 16.71
N GLY A 73 8.18 -33.02 17.96
CA GLY A 73 9.43 -33.63 18.37
C GLY A 73 9.43 -35.15 18.17
N ALA A 74 10.59 -35.72 17.99
CA ALA A 74 10.77 -37.16 17.79
C ALA A 74 11.78 -37.75 18.78
N GLY A 75 11.94 -39.07 18.77
CA GLY A 75 12.97 -39.77 19.54
C GLY A 75 14.37 -39.36 19.12
N GLN A 76 15.39 -39.81 19.89
CA GLN A 76 16.79 -39.46 19.69
C GLN A 76 17.10 -37.96 19.84
N ASN A 77 16.34 -37.28 20.71
CA ASN A 77 16.41 -35.83 20.97
C ASN A 77 16.21 -34.97 19.71
N ARG A 78 15.52 -35.49 18.69
CA ARG A 78 15.25 -34.73 17.46
C ARG A 78 14.16 -33.71 17.70
N THR A 79 14.53 -32.43 17.63
CA THR A 79 13.59 -31.32 17.65
C THR A 79 12.82 -31.25 16.33
N GLY A 80 11.52 -31.07 16.41
CA GLY A 80 10.67 -30.86 15.23
C GLY A 80 11.06 -29.57 14.48
N LYS A 81 10.93 -29.60 13.14
CA LYS A 81 11.20 -28.43 12.30
C LYS A 81 10.20 -27.32 12.59
N SER A 82 10.65 -26.07 12.66
CA SER A 82 9.76 -24.92 12.75
C SER A 82 8.94 -24.74 11.49
N GLY A 83 7.69 -24.33 11.64
CA GLY A 83 6.83 -23.92 10.51
C GLY A 83 7.39 -22.68 9.83
N GLU A 84 7.28 -22.62 8.51
CA GLU A 84 7.67 -21.46 7.74
C GLU A 84 6.72 -20.29 7.98
N ASP A 85 7.28 -19.09 8.13
CA ASP A 85 6.53 -17.86 8.22
C ASP A 85 5.84 -17.56 6.88
N LEU A 86 4.63 -17.00 6.93
CA LEU A 86 3.90 -16.56 5.76
C LEU A 86 4.02 -15.04 5.62
N ILE A 87 4.74 -14.61 4.59
CA ILE A 87 4.89 -13.19 4.28
C ILE A 87 3.79 -12.76 3.31
N LEU A 88 2.97 -11.81 3.74
CA LEU A 88 1.92 -11.19 2.93
C LEU A 88 2.39 -9.79 2.51
N LYS A 89 2.53 -9.58 1.21
CA LYS A 89 3.01 -8.33 0.64
C LYS A 89 1.86 -7.34 0.52
N VAL A 90 2.03 -6.14 1.06
CA VAL A 90 1.04 -5.06 1.03
C VAL A 90 1.63 -3.79 0.40
N PRO A 91 0.82 -2.95 -0.24
CA PRO A 91 1.27 -1.65 -0.75
C PRO A 91 1.77 -0.74 0.37
N LEU A 92 2.72 0.14 0.06
CA LEU A 92 3.11 1.24 0.95
C LEU A 92 1.90 2.15 1.24
N GLY A 93 1.72 2.56 2.50
CA GLY A 93 0.55 3.33 2.95
C GLY A 93 -0.67 2.47 3.30
N THR A 94 -0.49 1.14 3.40
CA THR A 94 -1.52 0.25 3.94
C THR A 94 -1.62 0.44 5.45
N GLN A 95 -2.83 0.61 5.95
CA GLN A 95 -3.17 0.64 7.36
C GLN A 95 -3.85 -0.66 7.74
N VAL A 96 -3.49 -1.20 8.90
CA VAL A 96 -4.06 -2.43 9.48
C VAL A 96 -4.97 -2.04 10.62
N PHE A 97 -6.22 -2.46 10.57
CA PHE A 97 -7.22 -2.23 11.61
C PHE A 97 -7.69 -3.54 12.22
N GLU A 98 -8.17 -3.46 13.46
CA GLU A 98 -8.86 -4.57 14.11
C GLU A 98 -10.16 -4.95 13.39
N GLU A 99 -10.83 -6.00 13.87
CA GLU A 99 -12.09 -6.48 13.31
C GLU A 99 -13.21 -5.43 13.33
N ASP A 100 -13.17 -4.48 14.27
CA ASP A 100 -14.10 -3.34 14.38
C ASP A 100 -13.95 -2.32 13.25
N ASN A 101 -12.88 -2.42 12.45
CA ASN A 101 -12.53 -1.51 11.36
C ASN A 101 -12.36 -0.03 11.80
N LYS A 102 -12.05 0.19 13.07
CA LYS A 102 -11.86 1.52 13.67
C LYS A 102 -10.53 1.64 14.41
N THR A 103 -10.16 0.62 15.14
CA THR A 103 -8.93 0.59 15.93
C THR A 103 -7.74 0.32 15.04
N LEU A 104 -6.86 1.32 14.86
CA LEU A 104 -5.65 1.19 14.07
C LEU A 104 -4.60 0.38 14.84
N ILE A 105 -4.15 -0.73 14.25
CA ILE A 105 -3.06 -1.57 14.80
C ILE A 105 -1.71 -1.11 14.26
N TYR A 106 -1.62 -0.89 12.93
CA TYR A 106 -0.35 -0.56 12.28
C TYR A 106 -0.54 0.31 11.02
N ASP A 107 0.44 1.17 10.69
CA ASP A 107 0.45 2.03 9.49
C ASP A 107 1.82 1.90 8.80
N PHE A 108 1.85 1.32 7.60
CA PHE A 108 3.06 1.13 6.80
C PHE A 108 3.49 2.44 6.14
N THR A 109 4.49 3.09 6.72
CA THR A 109 5.00 4.38 6.25
C THR A 109 6.33 4.30 5.50
N LYS A 110 7.05 3.16 5.63
CA LYS A 110 8.37 2.94 5.03
C LYS A 110 8.36 1.69 4.15
N ILE A 111 9.18 1.72 3.09
CA ILE A 111 9.39 0.58 2.20
C ILE A 111 10.11 -0.55 2.97
N SER A 112 9.75 -1.80 2.67
CA SER A 112 10.30 -3.01 3.29
C SER A 112 10.04 -3.13 4.80
N GLU A 113 9.16 -2.30 5.35
CA GLU A 113 8.73 -2.38 6.74
C GLU A 113 7.93 -3.66 6.96
N GLU A 114 8.21 -4.36 8.05
CA GLU A 114 7.59 -5.64 8.38
C GLU A 114 6.83 -5.53 9.70
N PHE A 115 5.65 -6.13 9.75
CA PHE A 115 4.80 -6.20 10.93
C PHE A 115 4.29 -7.63 11.14
N ILE A 116 4.50 -8.18 12.35
CA ILE A 116 4.00 -9.51 12.72
C ILE A 116 2.52 -9.36 13.07
N ALA A 117 1.65 -9.75 12.15
CA ALA A 117 0.21 -9.64 12.33
C ALA A 117 -0.39 -10.78 13.16
N ALA A 118 0.26 -11.96 13.16
CA ALA A 118 -0.11 -13.08 14.03
C ALA A 118 1.12 -13.91 14.36
N GLY A 119 1.38 -14.12 15.64
CA GLY A 119 2.53 -14.88 16.13
C GLY A 119 2.28 -16.39 16.11
N GLY A 120 3.29 -17.15 15.63
CA GLY A 120 3.28 -18.61 15.64
C GLY A 120 3.35 -19.20 17.04
N GLY A 121 2.64 -20.30 17.26
CA GLY A 121 2.62 -21.03 18.53
C GLY A 121 4.02 -21.58 18.90
N LYS A 122 4.32 -21.61 20.17
CA LYS A 122 5.57 -22.18 20.70
C LYS A 122 5.52 -23.70 20.62
N GLY A 123 6.65 -24.34 20.26
CA GLY A 123 6.80 -25.79 20.33
C GLY A 123 6.73 -26.31 21.76
N GLY A 124 6.16 -27.48 21.90
CA GLY A 124 6.09 -28.20 23.17
C GLY A 124 7.44 -28.78 23.56
N LEU A 125 7.67 -28.94 24.84
CA LEU A 125 8.90 -29.51 25.38
C LEU A 125 8.83 -31.05 25.40
N GLY A 126 9.89 -31.71 24.96
CA GLY A 126 10.05 -33.15 25.05
C GLY A 126 10.34 -33.63 26.47
N ASN A 127 10.17 -34.91 26.72
CA ASN A 127 10.34 -35.47 28.07
C ASN A 127 11.78 -35.33 28.59
N THR A 128 12.77 -35.23 27.72
CA THR A 128 14.20 -34.98 28.12
C THR A 128 14.36 -33.73 28.95
N ARG A 129 13.54 -32.68 28.70
CA ARG A 129 13.60 -31.41 29.43
C ARG A 129 13.10 -31.52 30.88
N PHE A 130 12.37 -32.57 31.23
CA PHE A 130 11.82 -32.81 32.55
C PHE A 130 12.66 -33.82 33.40
N LYS A 131 13.83 -34.24 32.88
CA LYS A 131 14.74 -35.09 33.60
C LYS A 131 15.36 -34.33 34.77
N SER A 132 15.33 -34.92 35.93
CA SER A 132 15.92 -34.38 37.17
C SER A 132 16.58 -35.49 37.97
N SER A 133 17.28 -35.14 39.09
CA SER A 133 17.87 -36.12 40.02
C SER A 133 16.82 -37.00 40.66
N THR A 134 15.67 -36.48 40.94
CA THR A 134 14.54 -37.20 41.56
C THR A 134 13.65 -37.91 40.56
N ASN A 135 13.57 -37.45 39.29
CA ASN A 135 12.80 -38.07 38.20
C ASN A 135 13.68 -38.32 37.01
N ARG A 136 14.38 -39.49 36.98
CA ARG A 136 15.32 -39.86 35.93
C ARG A 136 14.66 -40.34 34.64
N ALA A 137 13.38 -40.75 34.64
CA ALA A 137 12.65 -41.28 33.52
C ALA A 137 11.27 -40.59 33.36
N PRO A 138 11.18 -39.26 33.16
CA PRO A 138 9.93 -38.55 33.03
C PRO A 138 9.18 -38.95 31.74
N ARG A 139 7.88 -39.23 31.91
CA ARG A 139 6.94 -39.40 30.80
C ARG A 139 6.23 -38.10 30.43
N LYS A 140 6.44 -37.02 31.23
CA LYS A 140 5.84 -35.72 31.02
C LYS A 140 6.45 -35.07 29.79
N PHE A 141 5.60 -34.51 28.97
CA PHE A 141 5.92 -33.64 27.84
C PHE A 141 4.89 -32.53 27.78
N THR A 142 5.10 -31.47 26.99
CA THR A 142 4.09 -30.44 26.77
C THR A 142 3.62 -30.44 25.31
N LYS A 143 2.36 -30.12 25.11
CA LYS A 143 1.82 -29.87 23.77
C LYS A 143 2.33 -28.51 23.29
N GLY A 144 2.43 -28.34 21.97
CA GLY A 144 2.66 -27.05 21.36
C GLY A 144 1.49 -26.12 21.64
N THR A 145 1.78 -24.81 21.73
CA THR A 145 0.72 -23.81 21.90
C THR A 145 0.03 -23.53 20.57
N ARG A 146 -1.20 -23.07 20.63
CA ARG A 146 -1.91 -22.59 19.45
C ARG A 146 -1.25 -21.31 18.92
N GLY A 147 -1.20 -21.16 17.61
CA GLY A 147 -0.85 -19.90 16.95
C GLY A 147 -2.00 -18.91 17.10
N GLU A 148 -1.68 -17.64 17.03
CA GLU A 148 -2.66 -16.56 17.06
C GLU A 148 -3.55 -16.57 15.82
N GLU A 149 -4.81 -16.16 16.00
CA GLU A 149 -5.81 -16.11 14.94
C GLU A 149 -6.60 -14.81 15.08
N PHE A 150 -6.62 -14.03 14.01
CA PHE A 150 -7.27 -12.72 13.99
C PHE A 150 -8.02 -12.50 12.69
N THR A 151 -9.03 -11.66 12.79
CA THR A 151 -9.69 -11.04 11.65
C THR A 151 -9.25 -9.58 11.62
N ILE A 152 -8.67 -9.14 10.52
CA ILE A 152 -8.16 -7.78 10.39
C ILE A 152 -8.67 -7.13 9.10
N TRP A 153 -8.73 -5.80 9.11
CA TRP A 153 -8.98 -5.02 7.91
C TRP A 153 -7.68 -4.39 7.42
N LEU A 154 -7.45 -4.51 6.12
CA LEU A 154 -6.41 -3.76 5.42
C LEU A 154 -7.07 -2.60 4.69
N GLN A 155 -6.57 -1.38 4.88
CA GLN A 155 -7.02 -0.18 4.19
C GLN A 155 -5.83 0.53 3.55
N LEU A 156 -5.94 0.83 2.26
CA LEU A 156 -4.91 1.58 1.56
C LEU A 156 -5.17 3.08 1.69
N LYS A 157 -4.24 3.80 2.30
CA LYS A 157 -4.32 5.25 2.52
C LYS A 157 -4.01 6.05 1.26
N THR A 158 -3.16 5.53 0.39
CA THR A 158 -2.79 6.18 -0.87
C THR A 158 -3.83 5.88 -1.94
N ILE A 159 -4.44 6.91 -2.52
CA ILE A 159 -5.44 6.75 -3.58
C ILE A 159 -4.76 6.65 -4.94
N ALA A 160 -3.73 7.47 -5.17
CA ALA A 160 -3.00 7.52 -6.43
C ALA A 160 -1.58 8.05 -6.21
N ASP A 161 -0.69 7.73 -7.14
CA ASP A 161 0.66 8.28 -7.14
C ASP A 161 0.62 9.76 -7.51
N ILE A 162 -0.24 10.13 -8.49
CA ILE A 162 -0.39 11.49 -8.98
C ILE A 162 -1.86 11.91 -8.93
N GLY A 163 -2.13 13.03 -8.25
CA GLY A 163 -3.44 13.69 -8.31
C GLY A 163 -3.43 14.84 -9.32
N ILE A 164 -4.36 14.82 -10.30
CA ILE A 164 -4.52 15.93 -11.25
C ILE A 164 -5.38 17.01 -10.59
N ILE A 165 -4.85 18.21 -10.54
CA ILE A 165 -5.55 19.41 -10.05
C ILE A 165 -5.56 20.50 -11.14
N GLY A 166 -6.48 21.43 -11.06
CA GLY A 166 -6.62 22.54 -12.00
C GLY A 166 -8.04 23.04 -12.10
N LEU A 167 -8.23 24.20 -12.67
CA LEU A 167 -9.54 24.82 -12.86
C LEU A 167 -10.44 23.97 -13.78
N PRO A 168 -11.76 24.21 -13.78
CA PRO A 168 -12.67 23.62 -14.76
C PRO A 168 -12.17 23.89 -16.19
N ASN A 169 -12.41 22.95 -17.11
CA ASN A 169 -12.04 23.03 -18.53
C ASN A 169 -10.53 23.10 -18.84
N ALA A 170 -9.64 22.96 -17.86
CA ALA A 170 -8.18 22.86 -18.12
C ALA A 170 -7.78 21.57 -18.88
N GLY A 171 -8.69 20.63 -19.08
CA GLY A 171 -8.45 19.38 -19.82
C GLY A 171 -8.01 18.20 -18.95
N LYS A 172 -8.33 18.19 -17.65
CA LYS A 172 -7.93 17.14 -16.71
C LYS A 172 -8.35 15.73 -17.13
N SER A 173 -9.62 15.54 -17.42
CA SER A 173 -10.16 14.22 -17.82
C SER A 173 -9.66 13.81 -19.22
N SER A 174 -9.45 14.78 -20.12
CA SER A 174 -8.84 14.52 -21.44
C SER A 174 -7.38 14.06 -21.30
N LEU A 175 -6.62 14.70 -20.41
CA LEU A 175 -5.26 14.29 -20.11
C LEU A 175 -5.24 12.88 -19.51
N LEU A 176 -6.09 12.60 -18.52
CA LEU A 176 -6.18 11.28 -17.93
C LEU A 176 -6.46 10.22 -18.99
N ALA A 177 -7.45 10.44 -19.85
CA ALA A 177 -7.79 9.51 -20.94
C ALA A 177 -6.64 9.30 -21.94
N SER A 178 -5.86 10.35 -22.25
CA SER A 178 -4.75 10.28 -23.19
C SER A 178 -3.52 9.58 -22.63
N VAL A 179 -3.29 9.68 -21.31
CA VAL A 179 -2.11 9.11 -20.63
C VAL A 179 -2.33 7.66 -20.21
N THR A 180 -3.56 7.26 -19.97
CA THR A 180 -3.90 5.90 -19.50
C THR A 180 -4.02 4.89 -20.63
N ASN A 181 -3.64 3.64 -20.35
CA ASN A 181 -3.68 2.55 -21.36
C ASN A 181 -5.08 1.93 -21.52
N ALA A 182 -5.99 2.21 -20.62
CA ALA A 182 -7.38 1.76 -20.65
C ALA A 182 -8.30 2.92 -20.27
N ASN A 183 -9.58 2.84 -20.62
CA ASN A 183 -10.56 3.83 -20.22
C ASN A 183 -10.52 4.04 -18.70
N PRO A 184 -10.40 5.29 -18.24
CA PRO A 184 -10.43 5.60 -16.82
C PRO A 184 -11.67 5.02 -16.17
N LYS A 185 -11.50 4.41 -14.99
CA LYS A 185 -12.62 3.82 -14.26
C LYS A 185 -13.02 4.71 -13.10
N ILE A 186 -14.32 4.90 -12.95
CA ILE A 186 -14.89 5.52 -11.77
C ILE A 186 -14.69 4.56 -10.60
N ALA A 187 -13.95 4.98 -9.58
CA ALA A 187 -13.72 4.19 -8.39
C ALA A 187 -14.72 4.62 -7.29
N ASN A 188 -15.56 3.68 -6.86
CA ASN A 188 -16.49 3.90 -5.76
C ASN A 188 -15.78 3.67 -4.42
N TYR A 189 -15.39 4.74 -3.76
CA TYR A 189 -14.87 4.68 -2.40
C TYR A 189 -16.01 4.91 -1.41
N GLN A 190 -16.17 4.05 -0.41
CA GLN A 190 -17.27 4.13 0.59
C GLN A 190 -17.27 5.43 1.41
N PHE A 191 -16.16 6.18 1.38
CA PHE A 191 -15.98 7.45 2.08
C PHE A 191 -16.02 8.68 1.14
N THR A 192 -16.47 8.50 -0.12
CA THR A 192 -16.50 9.57 -1.13
C THR A 192 -17.90 9.76 -1.69
N THR A 193 -18.38 10.99 -1.68
CA THR A 193 -19.61 11.38 -2.40
C THR A 193 -19.36 11.71 -3.87
N LEU A 194 -18.10 12.01 -4.23
CA LEU A 194 -17.63 12.17 -5.60
C LEU A 194 -16.57 11.11 -5.87
N ASN A 195 -16.81 10.29 -6.85
CA ASN A 195 -15.91 9.21 -7.24
C ASN A 195 -14.80 9.76 -8.14
N PRO A 196 -13.51 9.64 -7.75
CA PRO A 196 -12.41 10.03 -8.62
C PRO A 196 -12.32 9.10 -9.83
N ASN A 197 -11.97 9.65 -10.98
CA ASN A 197 -11.61 8.84 -12.14
C ASN A 197 -10.15 8.40 -11.98
N LEU A 198 -9.94 7.10 -11.84
CA LEU A 198 -8.60 6.53 -11.75
C LEU A 198 -8.16 5.96 -13.09
N GLY A 199 -6.91 6.20 -13.43
CA GLY A 199 -6.27 5.62 -14.60
C GLY A 199 -4.88 5.08 -14.24
N VAL A 200 -4.46 4.04 -14.94
CA VAL A 200 -3.11 3.49 -14.84
C VAL A 200 -2.35 3.84 -16.11
N ALA A 201 -1.22 4.49 -15.96
CA ALA A 201 -0.28 4.74 -17.03
C ALA A 201 0.92 3.80 -16.87
N SER A 202 1.25 3.06 -17.93
CA SER A 202 2.40 2.16 -17.96
C SER A 202 3.42 2.64 -18.98
N TYR A 203 4.70 2.56 -18.62
CA TYR A 203 5.84 2.86 -19.49
C TYR A 203 7.08 2.13 -18.94
N ASP A 204 7.81 1.40 -19.78
CA ASP A 204 9.02 0.64 -19.42
C ASP A 204 8.84 -0.22 -18.14
N ASP A 205 7.85 -1.12 -18.16
CA ASP A 205 7.50 -2.04 -17.06
C ASP A 205 7.17 -1.40 -15.69
N LYS A 206 7.04 -0.07 -15.68
CA LYS A 206 6.58 0.68 -14.50
C LYS A 206 5.15 1.15 -14.68
N GLU A 207 4.37 1.05 -13.63
CA GLU A 207 2.99 1.53 -13.58
C GLU A 207 2.84 2.63 -12.55
N ILE A 208 2.11 3.68 -12.92
CA ILE A 208 1.68 4.73 -11.99
C ILE A 208 0.17 4.88 -12.02
N THR A 209 -0.39 5.13 -10.85
CA THR A 209 -1.81 5.43 -10.71
C THR A 209 -2.02 6.94 -10.73
N ILE A 210 -2.89 7.40 -11.61
CA ILE A 210 -3.25 8.82 -11.76
C ILE A 210 -4.73 8.98 -11.41
N ALA A 211 -5.05 9.95 -10.55
CA ALA A 211 -6.40 10.30 -10.19
C ALA A 211 -6.80 11.66 -10.79
N ASP A 212 -7.85 11.68 -11.61
CA ASP A 212 -8.57 12.91 -11.91
C ASP A 212 -9.60 13.12 -10.81
N ILE A 213 -9.38 14.15 -10.03
CA ILE A 213 -10.18 14.45 -8.87
C ILE A 213 -11.08 15.65 -9.24
N PRO A 214 -12.37 15.43 -9.56
CA PRO A 214 -13.28 16.50 -9.96
C PRO A 214 -13.61 17.40 -8.77
N GLY A 215 -13.71 18.69 -8.97
CA GLY A 215 -14.35 19.58 -7.98
C GLY A 215 -13.50 20.70 -7.35
N LEU A 216 -12.32 21.07 -7.92
CA LEU A 216 -11.73 22.38 -7.60
C LEU A 216 -12.58 23.48 -8.28
N VAL A 217 -13.60 23.95 -7.57
CA VAL A 217 -14.43 25.10 -7.96
C VAL A 217 -14.25 26.17 -6.91
N GLU A 218 -14.33 27.44 -7.29
CA GLU A 218 -14.31 28.58 -6.35
C GLU A 218 -15.26 28.32 -5.16
N GLY A 219 -14.73 28.42 -3.95
CA GLY A 219 -15.49 28.21 -2.73
C GLY A 219 -15.60 26.77 -2.22
N ALA A 220 -14.83 25.81 -2.75
CA ALA A 220 -14.81 24.43 -2.27
C ALA A 220 -14.55 24.30 -0.75
N HIS A 221 -13.92 25.32 -0.14
CA HIS A 221 -13.66 25.40 1.29
C HIS A 221 -14.84 25.93 2.11
N LYS A 222 -15.85 26.60 1.47
CA LYS A 222 -16.91 27.37 2.19
C LYS A 222 -18.16 26.58 2.55
N GLY A 223 -18.24 25.29 2.25
CA GLY A 223 -19.41 24.56 2.73
C GLY A 223 -20.02 23.59 1.74
N THR A 224 -20.85 22.75 2.18
CA THR A 224 -21.56 21.61 1.60
C THR A 224 -20.80 20.29 1.53
N GLY A 225 -19.71 20.11 2.31
CA GLY A 225 -19.08 18.78 2.49
C GLY A 225 -18.31 18.23 1.29
N LEU A 226 -18.67 18.63 0.06
CA LEU A 226 -18.09 18.12 -1.19
C LEU A 226 -16.64 18.55 -1.39
N GLY A 227 -16.31 19.84 -1.14
CA GLY A 227 -14.96 20.37 -1.31
C GLY A 227 -13.96 19.79 -0.30
N ILE A 228 -14.37 19.58 0.94
CA ILE A 228 -13.52 19.02 1.99
C ILE A 228 -13.18 17.55 1.70
N GLN A 229 -14.14 16.78 1.23
CA GLN A 229 -13.90 15.38 0.86
C GLN A 229 -12.95 15.26 -0.33
N PHE A 230 -13.09 16.13 -1.31
CA PHE A 230 -12.19 16.28 -2.43
C PHE A 230 -10.73 16.52 -2.00
N LEU A 231 -10.51 17.45 -1.08
CA LEU A 231 -9.16 17.80 -0.60
C LEU A 231 -8.53 16.67 0.21
N LYS A 232 -9.33 15.80 0.87
CA LYS A 232 -8.85 14.54 1.48
C LYS A 232 -8.30 13.57 0.45
N HIS A 233 -8.86 13.53 -0.76
CA HIS A 233 -8.33 12.67 -1.83
C HIS A 233 -6.97 13.17 -2.34
N ILE A 234 -6.83 14.49 -2.53
CA ILE A 234 -5.55 15.09 -2.90
C ILE A 234 -4.49 14.81 -1.82
N GLU A 235 -4.87 14.85 -0.55
CA GLU A 235 -3.95 14.56 0.56
C GLU A 235 -3.38 13.14 0.50
N ARG A 236 -4.12 12.20 -0.10
CA ARG A 236 -3.74 10.79 -0.27
C ARG A 236 -2.94 10.50 -1.56
N CYS A 237 -2.69 11.50 -2.41
CA CYS A 237 -1.79 11.36 -3.56
C CYS A 237 -0.35 11.64 -3.13
N LYS A 238 0.64 10.95 -3.75
CA LYS A 238 2.06 11.19 -3.44
C LYS A 238 2.54 12.53 -3.97
N SER A 239 2.15 12.89 -5.21
CA SER A 239 2.51 14.12 -5.91
C SER A 239 1.31 14.72 -6.61
N LEU A 240 1.43 15.98 -7.05
CA LEU A 240 0.38 16.72 -7.73
C LEU A 240 0.80 17.07 -9.14
N LEU A 241 -0.12 16.95 -10.08
CA LEU A 241 -0.02 17.47 -11.43
C LEU A 241 -0.99 18.64 -11.56
N HIS A 242 -0.47 19.85 -11.64
CA HIS A 242 -1.28 21.04 -11.77
C HIS A 242 -1.45 21.40 -13.24
N LEU A 243 -2.64 21.15 -13.77
CA LEU A 243 -2.97 21.40 -15.16
C LEU A 243 -3.56 22.82 -15.31
N ILE A 244 -2.95 23.62 -16.17
CA ILE A 244 -3.34 24.99 -16.46
C ILE A 244 -3.63 25.11 -17.96
N ASP A 245 -4.75 25.72 -18.30
CA ASP A 245 -5.06 26.08 -19.67
C ASP A 245 -4.23 27.27 -20.10
N ILE A 246 -3.36 27.08 -21.12
CA ILE A 246 -2.45 28.15 -21.60
C ILE A 246 -3.21 29.32 -22.26
N THR A 247 -4.45 29.09 -22.68
CA THR A 247 -5.30 30.12 -23.31
C THR A 247 -6.02 31.02 -22.30
N SER A 248 -5.83 30.78 -20.99
CA SER A 248 -6.45 31.59 -19.94
C SER A 248 -5.93 33.04 -19.98
N GLU A 249 -6.81 34.03 -19.81
CA GLU A 249 -6.48 35.46 -19.82
C GLU A 249 -5.36 35.83 -18.80
N ASP A 250 -5.38 35.21 -17.62
CA ASP A 250 -4.35 35.40 -16.59
C ASP A 250 -3.91 34.04 -15.99
N LEU A 251 -2.84 33.50 -16.55
CA LEU A 251 -2.24 32.24 -16.14
C LEU A 251 -1.73 32.25 -14.70
N LYS A 252 -1.17 33.38 -14.23
CA LYS A 252 -0.64 33.53 -12.87
C LYS A 252 -1.77 33.52 -11.86
N LYS A 253 -2.86 34.20 -12.16
CA LYS A 253 -4.06 34.24 -11.32
C LYS A 253 -4.69 32.85 -11.23
N SER A 254 -4.82 32.15 -12.35
CA SER A 254 -5.33 30.77 -12.40
C SER A 254 -4.50 29.83 -11.53
N TYR A 255 -3.19 29.91 -11.60
CA TYR A 255 -2.27 29.14 -10.76
C TYR A 255 -2.43 29.48 -9.28
N GLN A 256 -2.42 30.77 -8.93
CA GLN A 256 -2.53 31.23 -7.55
C GLN A 256 -3.88 30.89 -6.93
N GLN A 257 -4.96 30.91 -7.70
CA GLN A 257 -6.29 30.55 -7.25
C GLN A 257 -6.31 29.11 -6.72
N VAL A 258 -5.82 28.14 -7.50
CA VAL A 258 -5.73 26.75 -7.09
C VAL A 258 -4.81 26.59 -5.87
N LYS A 259 -3.66 27.24 -5.85
CA LYS A 259 -2.72 27.23 -4.71
C LYS A 259 -3.34 27.76 -3.43
N ASN A 260 -4.09 28.84 -3.52
CA ASN A 260 -4.76 29.45 -2.38
C ASN A 260 -5.86 28.52 -1.83
N GLU A 261 -6.62 27.85 -2.69
CA GLU A 261 -7.61 26.85 -2.26
C GLU A 261 -6.95 25.68 -1.51
N LEU A 262 -5.85 25.13 -2.03
CA LEU A 262 -5.09 24.08 -1.35
C LEU A 262 -4.53 24.56 0.01
N LYS A 263 -4.03 25.79 0.07
CA LYS A 263 -3.47 26.40 1.29
C LYS A 263 -4.53 26.60 2.37
N LYS A 264 -5.72 27.05 1.99
CA LYS A 264 -6.84 27.26 2.93
C LYS A 264 -7.28 25.96 3.60
N TYR A 265 -7.13 24.83 2.92
CA TYR A 265 -7.47 23.53 3.48
C TYR A 265 -6.36 22.97 4.36
N SER A 266 -5.13 22.86 3.83
CA SER A 266 -4.00 22.28 4.56
C SER A 266 -2.66 22.74 4.03
N ASN A 267 -1.81 23.23 4.93
CA ASN A 267 -0.42 23.58 4.59
C ASN A 267 0.41 22.35 4.12
N LYS A 268 -0.04 21.13 4.42
CA LYS A 268 0.62 19.89 3.95
C LYS A 268 0.48 19.73 2.44
N LEU A 269 -0.67 20.13 1.88
CA LEU A 269 -0.92 20.02 0.43
C LEU A 269 -0.02 20.95 -0.38
N THR A 270 0.26 22.15 0.12
CA THR A 270 1.14 23.12 -0.58
C THR A 270 2.60 22.69 -0.59
N LYS A 271 3.01 21.77 0.31
CA LYS A 271 4.37 21.23 0.40
C LYS A 271 4.60 19.99 -0.47
N LYS A 272 3.53 19.42 -1.04
CA LYS A 272 3.66 18.27 -1.93
C LYS A 272 4.45 18.63 -3.18
N LYS A 273 5.19 17.66 -3.70
CA LYS A 273 5.90 17.76 -4.98
C LYS A 273 4.87 18.03 -6.08
N GLU A 274 5.07 19.11 -6.84
CA GLU A 274 4.12 19.59 -7.83
C GLU A 274 4.79 19.72 -9.20
N LEU A 275 4.15 19.15 -10.23
CA LEU A 275 4.50 19.33 -11.62
C LEU A 275 3.46 20.24 -12.27
N ILE A 276 3.88 21.37 -12.84
CA ILE A 276 2.99 22.28 -13.55
C ILE A 276 2.97 21.90 -15.03
N VAL A 277 1.77 21.76 -15.56
CA VAL A 277 1.55 21.38 -16.96
C VAL A 277 0.67 22.43 -17.64
N LEU A 278 1.25 23.13 -18.61
CA LEU A 278 0.52 24.06 -19.47
C LEU A 278 -0.07 23.25 -20.64
N ASN A 279 -1.40 23.16 -20.67
CA ASN A 279 -2.15 22.37 -21.66
C ASN A 279 -2.69 23.27 -22.79
N LYS A 280 -3.09 22.65 -23.90
CA LYS A 280 -3.68 23.28 -25.10
C LYS A 280 -2.69 24.16 -25.87
N ILE A 281 -1.41 23.77 -25.90
CA ILE A 281 -0.38 24.52 -26.67
C ILE A 281 -0.62 24.51 -28.18
N ASP A 282 -1.50 23.66 -28.66
CA ASP A 282 -1.94 23.62 -30.07
C ASP A 282 -2.73 24.86 -30.50
N LEU A 283 -3.18 25.66 -29.56
CA LEU A 283 -3.96 26.89 -29.80
C LEU A 283 -3.11 28.18 -29.82
N ILE A 284 -1.81 28.07 -29.57
CA ILE A 284 -0.89 29.24 -29.44
C ILE A 284 0.42 28.97 -30.19
N ASP A 285 1.05 30.04 -30.65
CA ASP A 285 2.33 29.95 -31.39
C ASP A 285 3.48 29.44 -30.49
N GLU A 286 4.36 28.65 -31.06
CA GLU A 286 5.48 28.01 -30.35
C GLU A 286 6.42 29.02 -29.65
N LYS A 287 6.60 30.21 -30.24
CA LYS A 287 7.39 31.30 -29.67
C LYS A 287 6.77 31.81 -28.37
N GLU A 288 5.47 31.97 -28.36
CA GLU A 288 4.69 32.43 -27.21
C GLU A 288 4.67 31.38 -26.09
N VAL A 289 4.49 30.11 -26.45
CA VAL A 289 4.61 28.98 -25.50
C VAL A 289 5.96 29.00 -24.78
N ASN A 290 7.05 29.17 -25.53
CA ASN A 290 8.40 29.21 -24.95
C ASN A 290 8.61 30.41 -24.02
N TYR A 291 8.04 31.56 -24.35
CA TYR A 291 8.06 32.75 -23.48
C TYR A 291 7.31 32.50 -22.16
N ILE A 292 6.10 31.96 -22.24
CA ILE A 292 5.27 31.64 -21.08
C ILE A 292 5.97 30.62 -20.17
N ILE A 293 6.57 29.57 -20.71
CA ILE A 293 7.33 28.58 -19.92
C ILE A 293 8.47 29.24 -19.16
N LYS A 294 9.24 30.14 -19.81
CA LYS A 294 10.35 30.86 -19.19
C LYS A 294 9.86 31.78 -18.06
N ASP A 295 8.75 32.48 -18.25
CA ASP A 295 8.18 33.34 -17.24
C ASP A 295 7.66 32.55 -16.03
N PHE A 296 6.95 31.45 -16.26
CA PHE A 296 6.50 30.55 -15.18
C PHE A 296 7.65 29.94 -14.39
N LYS A 297 8.72 29.49 -15.05
CA LYS A 297 9.92 28.94 -14.40
C LYS A 297 10.62 29.95 -13.50
N LYS A 298 10.59 31.25 -13.84
CA LYS A 298 11.16 32.29 -13.00
C LYS A 298 10.36 32.53 -11.72
N ASN A 299 9.05 32.35 -11.78
CA ASN A 299 8.12 32.69 -10.72
C ASN A 299 7.72 31.50 -9.84
N THR A 300 8.09 30.25 -10.24
CA THR A 300 7.75 29.04 -9.50
C THR A 300 9.00 28.18 -9.26
N LYS A 301 9.04 27.50 -8.10
CA LYS A 301 10.09 26.49 -7.81
C LYS A 301 9.75 25.14 -8.40
N SER A 302 8.56 24.97 -8.96
CA SER A 302 8.05 23.72 -9.52
C SER A 302 8.53 23.55 -10.97
N GLU A 303 8.67 22.31 -11.40
CA GLU A 303 8.96 22.00 -12.79
C GLU A 303 7.76 22.34 -13.67
N VAL A 304 8.02 22.99 -14.84
CA VAL A 304 6.99 23.42 -15.79
C VAL A 304 7.20 22.75 -17.11
N ILE A 305 6.14 22.11 -17.62
CA ILE A 305 6.08 21.44 -18.93
C ILE A 305 4.90 21.98 -19.72
N ALA A 306 5.01 21.99 -21.04
CA ALA A 306 3.91 22.31 -21.94
C ALA A 306 3.52 21.08 -22.77
N LEU A 307 2.23 20.89 -22.98
CA LEU A 307 1.70 19.80 -23.80
C LEU A 307 0.40 20.16 -24.50
N SER A 308 0.10 19.39 -25.56
CA SER A 308 -1.25 19.26 -26.09
C SER A 308 -1.73 17.82 -25.86
N THR A 309 -2.90 17.67 -25.29
CA THR A 309 -3.54 16.34 -25.09
C THR A 309 -3.90 15.67 -26.43
N PHE A 310 -3.98 16.43 -27.52
CA PHE A 310 -4.26 15.91 -28.86
C PHE A 310 -3.00 15.42 -29.58
N ASN A 311 -1.80 15.81 -29.12
CA ASN A 311 -0.55 15.42 -29.75
C ASN A 311 0.08 14.21 -29.06
N LYS A 312 0.09 13.05 -29.76
CA LYS A 312 0.61 11.78 -29.25
C LYS A 312 2.08 11.85 -28.79
N SER A 313 2.93 12.64 -29.47
CA SER A 313 4.34 12.78 -29.09
C SER A 313 4.48 13.53 -27.76
N SER A 314 3.69 14.56 -27.54
CA SER A 314 3.63 15.30 -26.27
C SER A 314 3.15 14.43 -25.11
N VAL A 315 2.14 13.59 -25.37
CA VAL A 315 1.60 12.63 -24.39
C VAL A 315 2.64 11.57 -24.03
N SER A 316 3.39 11.03 -24.99
CA SER A 316 4.46 10.06 -24.70
C SER A 316 5.58 10.66 -23.84
N LYS A 317 6.01 11.90 -24.14
CA LYS A 317 7.00 12.62 -23.33
C LYS A 317 6.53 12.85 -21.89
N ILE A 318 5.25 13.19 -21.69
CA ILE A 318 4.75 13.38 -20.32
C ILE A 318 4.65 12.06 -19.57
N LYS A 319 4.28 10.95 -20.24
CA LYS A 319 4.25 9.62 -19.60
C LYS A 319 5.60 9.25 -19.00
N SER A 320 6.69 9.31 -19.78
CA SER A 320 8.03 9.00 -19.27
C SER A 320 8.44 9.93 -18.11
N LYS A 321 8.05 11.19 -18.19
CA LYS A 321 8.38 12.18 -17.16
C LYS A 321 7.60 11.98 -15.87
N LEU A 322 6.32 11.63 -15.93
CA LEU A 322 5.51 11.33 -14.76
C LEU A 322 6.05 10.12 -13.97
N LEU A 323 6.54 9.09 -14.67
CA LEU A 323 7.17 7.93 -14.04
C LEU A 323 8.43 8.31 -13.26
N ASN A 324 9.30 9.13 -13.86
CA ASN A 324 10.51 9.62 -13.19
C ASN A 324 10.21 10.62 -12.06
N TYR A 325 9.02 11.23 -12.08
CA TYR A 325 8.62 12.21 -11.07
C TYR A 325 8.12 11.57 -9.77
N VAL A 326 7.60 10.35 -9.85
CA VAL A 326 7.07 9.58 -8.72
C VAL A 326 8.12 8.63 -8.12
N SER A 327 9.11 8.21 -8.94
CA SER A 327 10.30 7.48 -8.46
C SER A 327 11.13 8.35 -7.55
#